data_b01fee68f8192d51b9074abf9b27bea4
#
_entry.id   b01fee68f8192d51b9074abf9b27bea4
#
_cell.length_a   1.000
_cell.length_b   1.000
_cell.length_c   1.000
_cell.angle_alpha   90.00
_cell.angle_beta   90.00
_cell.angle_gamma   90.00
#
_symmetry.space_group_name_H-M   'P 1'
#
loop_
_entity.id
_entity.type
_entity.pdbx_description
1 polymer ?
#
loop_
_entity_poly.entity_id
_entity_poly.type
_entity_poly.pdbx_seq_one_letter_code
_entity_poly.pdbx_strand_id
1 'polypeptide(L)'
;MATLRTPRTHTALTRRIFGAIGVFGSVQSLSIVCAVVRAKLGAIWIGTSGIGLISLFNSTLSMMQSTSQLGISSTAVREISITPDNESRAATARLVRSMALLLGMAGMLATAVLAPLLSQWTFGDFSQTASMAALAPVVLLSVLTAGEHAIMQSFGRLADLARSGATGAVAGVILTVPFLYFFRLDAVVPIIIIYGCTSYAAALRWAVRLPAGRRPTIAETWRHGRGMLSLGLYMTGGSIVATVAAYVFSTFLNRSYSTETVGIFQAGYTVANSYVGILFTASSQEFYPRISSAVASPWRTSTMISHQAWVLQSLLLPLSTLLICGCGIVVRILYSEPFVPAVPFICVAMLGMPLRALSWNMTFAILARGAGGAYLAIETASAVFYLCMNLVLFSTCGFAGAGAAMAAMYVLDTAIAGYVLRKRYGIGLSPKIWRLTAVSLATIGAVIAGAYAAPVFCLCIALPLTSATCLILLRKRKNC
;
A
#
# COMPACT_ATOMS: atom_id res chain seq x y z
N MET A 1 4.70 14.39 -47.46
CA MET A 1 6.12 14.34 -47.02
C MET A 1 6.17 14.32 -45.50
N ALA A 2 6.33 13.13 -44.94
CA ALA A 2 6.43 12.93 -43.47
C ALA A 2 7.88 13.10 -43.08
N THR A 3 8.20 14.16 -42.32
CA THR A 3 9.51 14.41 -41.77
C THR A 3 9.84 13.38 -40.68
N LEU A 4 10.76 12.52 -40.98
CA LEU A 4 11.45 11.58 -40.08
C LEU A 4 11.98 12.34 -38.85
N ARG A 5 11.33 12.13 -37.68
CA ARG A 5 11.86 12.61 -36.40
C ARG A 5 13.14 11.89 -36.07
N THR A 6 14.18 12.66 -35.87
CA THR A 6 15.59 12.25 -35.69
C THR A 6 15.79 11.37 -34.42
N PRO A 7 16.75 10.40 -34.45
CA PRO A 7 17.04 9.47 -33.34
C PRO A 7 17.52 10.14 -32.03
N ARG A 8 17.93 11.42 -32.09
CA ARG A 8 18.43 12.17 -30.91
C ARG A 8 17.37 12.49 -29.85
N THR A 9 16.08 12.50 -30.20
CA THR A 9 15.00 12.77 -29.24
C THR A 9 14.65 11.56 -28.41
N HIS A 10 14.80 10.34 -28.93
CA HIS A 10 14.51 9.09 -28.19
C HIS A 10 15.52 8.84 -27.07
N THR A 11 16.82 9.05 -27.32
CA THR A 11 17.89 8.87 -26.32
C THR A 11 17.80 9.89 -25.18
N ALA A 12 17.44 11.13 -25.46
CA ALA A 12 17.25 12.16 -24.44
C ALA A 12 16.00 11.90 -23.55
N LEU A 13 14.92 11.42 -24.14
CA LEU A 13 13.70 11.02 -23.41
C LEU A 13 13.96 9.80 -22.54
N THR A 14 14.61 8.78 -23.08
CA THR A 14 14.99 7.56 -22.36
C THR A 14 15.91 7.88 -21.18
N ARG A 15 16.91 8.76 -21.37
CA ARG A 15 17.83 9.19 -20.30
C ARG A 15 17.10 9.98 -19.19
N ARG A 16 16.13 10.81 -19.54
CA ARG A 16 15.27 11.53 -18.57
C ARG A 16 14.38 10.57 -17.78
N ILE A 17 13.81 9.57 -18.46
CA ILE A 17 12.96 8.54 -17.80
C ILE A 17 13.81 7.69 -16.86
N PHE A 18 14.97 7.20 -17.28
CA PHE A 18 15.88 6.44 -16.41
C PHE A 18 16.42 7.28 -15.24
N GLY A 19 16.70 8.56 -15.46
CA GLY A 19 17.08 9.49 -14.39
C GLY A 19 15.98 9.69 -13.37
N ALA A 20 14.74 9.86 -13.82
CA ALA A 20 13.57 10.01 -12.94
C ALA A 20 13.30 8.72 -12.15
N ILE A 21 13.38 7.54 -12.78
CA ILE A 21 13.23 6.23 -12.13
C ILE A 21 14.35 6.00 -11.11
N GLY A 22 15.58 6.36 -11.43
CA GLY A 22 16.72 6.23 -10.52
C GLY A 22 16.57 7.11 -9.27
N VAL A 23 16.17 8.38 -9.44
CA VAL A 23 15.90 9.31 -8.34
C VAL A 23 14.69 8.85 -7.52
N PHE A 24 13.62 8.42 -8.16
CA PHE A 24 12.44 7.91 -7.46
C PHE A 24 12.76 6.66 -6.65
N GLY A 25 13.52 5.71 -7.22
CA GLY A 25 13.94 4.49 -6.53
C GLY A 25 14.85 4.75 -5.33
N SER A 26 15.85 5.62 -5.47
CA SER A 26 16.76 5.96 -4.36
C SER A 26 16.05 6.69 -3.21
N VAL A 27 15.12 7.58 -3.55
CA VAL A 27 14.32 8.32 -2.56
C VAL A 27 13.34 7.39 -1.84
N GLN A 28 12.72 6.46 -2.56
CA GLN A 28 11.84 5.45 -1.97
C GLN A 28 12.62 4.54 -1.01
N SER A 29 13.85 4.16 -1.36
CA SER A 29 14.73 3.39 -0.49
C SER A 29 15.05 4.13 0.80
N LEU A 30 15.31 5.45 0.73
CA LEU A 30 15.53 6.27 1.92
C LEU A 30 14.30 6.30 2.84
N SER A 31 13.11 6.45 2.28
CA SER A 31 11.86 6.41 3.07
C SER A 31 11.66 5.07 3.78
N ILE A 32 12.04 3.96 3.12
CA ILE A 32 12.00 2.62 3.74
C ILE A 32 12.99 2.51 4.88
N VAL A 33 14.23 2.97 4.70
CA VAL A 33 15.24 2.98 5.76
C VAL A 33 14.74 3.80 6.95
N CYS A 34 14.18 4.97 6.74
CA CYS A 34 13.58 5.79 7.79
C CYS A 34 12.44 5.05 8.52
N ALA A 35 11.58 4.33 7.80
CA ALA A 35 10.51 3.54 8.39
C ALA A 35 11.05 2.38 9.26
N VAL A 36 12.10 1.69 8.78
CA VAL A 36 12.77 0.60 9.52
C VAL A 36 13.43 1.14 10.79
N VAL A 37 14.18 2.24 10.69
CA VAL A 37 14.81 2.87 11.86
C VAL A 37 13.77 3.25 12.91
N ARG A 38 12.69 3.90 12.50
CA ARG A 38 11.59 4.27 13.41
C ARG A 38 10.92 3.04 14.04
N ALA A 39 10.66 1.99 13.27
CA ALA A 39 10.08 0.75 13.78
C ALA A 39 10.99 0.09 14.81
N LYS A 40 12.30 0.00 14.52
CA LYS A 40 13.30 -0.57 15.43
C LYS A 40 13.42 0.21 16.73
N LEU A 41 13.56 1.53 16.65
CA LEU A 41 13.67 2.39 17.85
C LEU A 41 12.37 2.35 18.66
N GLY A 42 11.21 2.37 18.00
CA GLY A 42 9.92 2.15 18.67
C GLY A 42 9.87 0.82 19.40
N ALA A 43 10.24 -0.27 18.73
CA ALA A 43 10.23 -1.60 19.34
C ALA A 43 11.14 -1.71 20.57
N ILE A 44 12.30 -1.02 20.58
CA ILE A 44 13.23 -1.03 21.71
C ILE A 44 12.73 -0.16 22.88
N TRP A 45 12.21 1.04 22.62
CA TRP A 45 11.91 2.02 23.67
C TRP A 45 10.49 1.94 24.22
N ILE A 46 9.50 1.57 23.39
CA ILE A 46 8.10 1.49 23.83
C ILE A 46 7.50 0.06 23.76
N GLY A 47 8.28 -0.91 23.25
CA GLY A 47 7.89 -2.32 23.24
C GLY A 47 6.69 -2.65 22.36
N THR A 48 6.13 -3.85 22.57
CA THR A 48 4.99 -4.38 21.83
C THR A 48 3.71 -3.57 22.04
N SER A 49 3.43 -3.19 23.28
CA SER A 49 2.26 -2.38 23.64
C SER A 49 2.30 -0.99 23.01
N GLY A 50 3.48 -0.33 22.99
CA GLY A 50 3.63 0.98 22.36
C GLY A 50 3.47 0.92 20.83
N ILE A 51 4.01 -0.09 20.17
CA ILE A 51 3.80 -0.32 18.74
C ILE A 51 2.31 -0.65 18.47
N GLY A 52 1.66 -1.40 19.36
CA GLY A 52 0.23 -1.66 19.30
C GLY A 52 -0.61 -0.39 19.39
N LEU A 53 -0.29 0.49 20.33
CA LEU A 53 -0.97 1.78 20.51
C LEU A 53 -0.81 2.68 19.27
N ILE A 54 0.42 2.80 18.74
CA ILE A 54 0.68 3.50 17.48
C ILE A 54 -0.16 2.91 16.34
N SER A 55 -0.26 1.58 16.27
CA SER A 55 -1.01 0.89 15.23
C SER A 55 -2.51 1.16 15.32
N LEU A 56 -3.09 1.16 16.52
CA LEU A 56 -4.50 1.47 16.75
C LEU A 56 -4.83 2.91 16.31
N PHE A 57 -4.03 3.89 16.76
CA PHE A 57 -4.21 5.28 16.31
C PHE A 57 -4.03 5.43 14.81
N ASN A 58 -3.03 4.77 14.20
CA ASN A 58 -2.82 4.82 12.76
C ASN A 58 -3.96 4.12 11.98
N SER A 59 -4.54 3.03 12.49
CA SER A 59 -5.70 2.37 11.87
C SER A 59 -6.93 3.28 11.89
N THR A 60 -7.18 3.93 13.03
CA THR A 60 -8.25 4.93 13.15
C THR A 60 -8.03 6.11 12.20
N LEU A 61 -6.82 6.67 12.18
CA LEU A 61 -6.47 7.76 11.28
C LEU A 61 -6.60 7.35 9.81
N SER A 62 -6.12 6.17 9.43
CA SER A 62 -6.23 5.68 8.05
C SER A 62 -7.68 5.50 7.62
N MET A 63 -8.56 5.02 8.51
CA MET A 63 -9.99 4.95 8.27
C MET A 63 -10.60 6.34 8.06
N MET A 64 -10.32 7.29 8.95
CA MET A 64 -10.83 8.66 8.86
C MET A 64 -10.28 9.38 7.64
N GLN A 65 -9.00 9.22 7.31
CA GLN A 65 -8.35 9.81 6.14
C GLN A 65 -8.93 9.26 4.82
N SER A 66 -9.04 7.94 4.67
CA SER A 66 -9.56 7.32 3.45
C SER A 66 -11.02 7.70 3.20
N THR A 67 -11.82 7.75 4.27
CA THR A 67 -13.22 8.17 4.21
C THR A 67 -13.35 9.67 3.90
N SER A 68 -12.47 10.51 4.45
CA SER A 68 -12.49 11.96 4.20
C SER A 68 -11.98 12.33 2.82
N GLN A 69 -10.97 11.63 2.30
CA GLN A 69 -10.40 11.91 0.98
C GLN A 69 -11.35 11.59 -0.18
N LEU A 70 -12.26 10.62 -0.04
CA LEU A 70 -13.22 10.18 -1.07
C LEU A 70 -12.61 10.04 -2.47
N GLY A 71 -11.34 9.64 -2.54
CA GLY A 71 -10.61 9.44 -3.79
C GLY A 71 -10.20 10.70 -4.55
N ILE A 72 -10.20 11.87 -3.90
CA ILE A 72 -9.81 13.14 -4.55
C ILE A 72 -8.42 13.07 -5.17
N SER A 73 -7.48 12.33 -4.58
CA SER A 73 -6.12 12.17 -5.12
C SER A 73 -6.12 11.55 -6.52
N SER A 74 -6.86 10.46 -6.71
CA SER A 74 -6.92 9.74 -7.98
C SER A 74 -7.66 10.54 -9.05
N THR A 75 -8.77 11.19 -8.68
CA THR A 75 -9.55 12.02 -9.60
C THR A 75 -8.84 13.32 -9.97
N ALA A 76 -8.13 13.94 -9.03
CA ALA A 76 -7.32 15.12 -9.29
C ALA A 76 -6.23 14.85 -10.34
N VAL A 77 -5.52 13.71 -10.22
CA VAL A 77 -4.51 13.31 -11.22
C VAL A 77 -5.16 13.17 -12.59
N ARG A 78 -6.32 12.53 -12.69
CA ARG A 78 -7.03 12.35 -13.95
C ARG A 78 -7.49 13.69 -14.53
N GLU A 79 -8.25 14.48 -13.77
CA GLU A 79 -8.87 15.73 -14.24
C GLU A 79 -7.82 16.76 -14.68
N ILE A 80 -6.77 16.96 -13.90
CA ILE A 80 -5.68 17.88 -14.29
C ILE A 80 -4.94 17.37 -15.54
N SER A 81 -4.75 16.04 -15.68
CA SER A 81 -4.00 15.47 -16.79
C SER A 81 -4.74 15.52 -18.14
N ILE A 82 -6.08 15.44 -18.13
CA ILE A 82 -6.89 15.54 -19.36
C ILE A 82 -7.16 16.99 -19.81
N THR A 83 -6.93 17.96 -18.94
CA THR A 83 -7.13 19.38 -19.27
C THR A 83 -6.05 19.86 -20.24
N PRO A 84 -6.42 20.41 -21.41
CA PRO A 84 -5.46 20.63 -22.50
C PRO A 84 -4.51 21.81 -22.28
N ASP A 85 -5.00 22.94 -21.75
CA ASP A 85 -4.22 24.17 -21.61
C ASP A 85 -3.70 24.38 -20.17
N ASN A 86 -2.57 25.09 -20.07
CA ASN A 86 -1.89 25.30 -18.79
C ASN A 86 -2.69 26.18 -17.81
N GLU A 87 -3.49 27.12 -18.31
CA GLU A 87 -4.29 27.99 -17.47
C GLU A 87 -5.45 27.23 -16.82
N SER A 88 -6.18 26.45 -17.60
CA SER A 88 -7.25 25.57 -17.09
C SER A 88 -6.71 24.47 -16.17
N ARG A 89 -5.51 23.93 -16.43
CA ARG A 89 -4.83 23.02 -15.50
C ARG A 89 -4.52 23.68 -14.16
N ALA A 90 -4.07 24.94 -14.18
CA ALA A 90 -3.82 25.70 -12.96
C ALA A 90 -5.14 26.02 -12.21
N ALA A 91 -6.22 26.32 -12.93
CA ALA A 91 -7.54 26.52 -12.33
C ALA A 91 -8.06 25.23 -11.66
N THR A 92 -7.95 24.08 -12.34
CA THR A 92 -8.32 22.77 -11.78
C THR A 92 -7.46 22.41 -10.57
N ALA A 93 -6.16 22.72 -10.58
CA ALA A 93 -5.29 22.51 -9.43
C ALA A 93 -5.67 23.38 -8.23
N ARG A 94 -6.11 24.66 -8.45
CA ARG A 94 -6.67 25.50 -7.38
C ARG A 94 -7.96 24.91 -6.82
N LEU A 95 -8.83 24.37 -7.68
CA LEU A 95 -10.05 23.67 -7.26
C LEU A 95 -9.71 22.46 -6.37
N VAL A 96 -8.73 21.64 -6.77
CA VAL A 96 -8.26 20.48 -5.99
C VAL A 96 -7.75 20.90 -4.61
N ARG A 97 -6.96 21.98 -4.50
CA ARG A 97 -6.52 22.52 -3.20
C ARG A 97 -7.69 22.94 -2.32
N SER A 98 -8.68 23.64 -2.90
CA SER A 98 -9.88 24.06 -2.16
C SER A 98 -10.73 22.88 -1.73
N MET A 99 -10.88 21.85 -2.59
CA MET A 99 -11.57 20.61 -2.24
C MET A 99 -10.83 19.84 -1.15
N ALA A 100 -9.50 19.71 -1.24
CA ALA A 100 -8.70 19.07 -0.20
C ALA A 100 -8.84 19.77 1.15
N LEU A 101 -8.90 21.12 1.15
CA LEU A 101 -9.14 21.88 2.37
C LEU A 101 -10.55 21.60 2.95
N LEU A 102 -11.58 21.67 2.12
CA LEU A 102 -12.97 21.42 2.57
C LEU A 102 -13.14 19.98 3.11
N LEU A 103 -12.67 18.99 2.39
CA LEU A 103 -12.74 17.60 2.81
C LEU A 103 -11.86 17.33 4.03
N GLY A 104 -10.68 17.92 4.09
CA GLY A 104 -9.79 17.83 5.24
C GLY A 104 -10.39 18.47 6.50
N MET A 105 -11.00 19.64 6.38
CA MET A 105 -11.71 20.31 7.49
C MET A 105 -12.92 19.47 7.95
N ALA A 106 -13.72 18.96 7.01
CA ALA A 106 -14.82 18.08 7.35
C ALA A 106 -14.34 16.79 8.05
N GLY A 107 -13.26 16.17 7.57
CA GLY A 107 -12.64 15.01 8.20
C GLY A 107 -12.07 15.31 9.58
N MET A 108 -11.42 16.45 9.76
CA MET A 108 -10.92 16.90 11.06
C MET A 108 -12.08 17.09 12.05
N LEU A 109 -13.13 17.80 11.65
CA LEU A 109 -14.31 18.03 12.50
C LEU A 109 -15.01 16.71 12.83
N ALA A 110 -15.20 15.83 11.83
CA ALA A 110 -15.79 14.51 12.05
C ALA A 110 -14.95 13.68 13.03
N THR A 111 -13.62 13.68 12.90
CA THR A 111 -12.73 12.95 13.82
C THR A 111 -12.83 13.52 15.24
N ALA A 112 -12.83 14.83 15.40
CA ALA A 112 -12.93 15.49 16.71
C ALA A 112 -14.29 15.20 17.39
N VAL A 113 -15.40 15.28 16.64
CA VAL A 113 -16.75 15.00 17.15
C VAL A 113 -16.92 13.52 17.46
N LEU A 114 -16.40 12.64 16.63
CA LEU A 114 -16.47 11.19 16.84
C LEU A 114 -15.41 10.65 17.82
N ALA A 115 -14.49 11.48 18.31
CA ALA A 115 -13.41 11.05 19.20
C ALA A 115 -13.87 10.23 20.42
N PRO A 116 -14.95 10.59 21.15
CA PRO A 116 -15.45 9.76 22.25
C PRO A 116 -15.91 8.37 21.78
N LEU A 117 -16.64 8.33 20.66
CA LEU A 117 -17.13 7.07 20.07
C LEU A 117 -15.98 6.20 19.58
N LEU A 118 -14.99 6.79 18.91
CA LEU A 118 -13.77 6.11 18.44
C LEU A 118 -12.96 5.56 19.61
N SER A 119 -12.83 6.31 20.72
CA SER A 119 -12.19 5.84 21.94
C SER A 119 -12.92 4.64 22.52
N GLN A 120 -14.25 4.75 22.70
CA GLN A 120 -15.06 3.67 23.23
C GLN A 120 -15.03 2.42 22.35
N TRP A 121 -15.08 2.56 21.04
CA TRP A 121 -15.01 1.42 20.12
C TRP A 121 -13.63 0.76 20.13
N THR A 122 -12.56 1.56 20.05
CA THR A 122 -11.19 1.03 19.92
C THR A 122 -10.66 0.48 21.24
N PHE A 123 -10.85 1.19 22.35
CA PHE A 123 -10.26 0.85 23.66
C PHE A 123 -11.26 0.25 24.65
N GLY A 124 -12.56 0.45 24.46
CA GLY A 124 -13.60 -0.03 25.36
C GLY A 124 -14.01 0.99 26.42
N ASP A 125 -13.33 2.11 26.48
CA ASP A 125 -13.55 3.21 27.42
C ASP A 125 -13.34 4.59 26.76
N PHE A 126 -13.53 5.65 27.53
CA PHE A 126 -13.35 7.03 27.10
C PHE A 126 -11.95 7.61 27.43
N SER A 127 -11.04 6.80 27.97
CA SER A 127 -9.71 7.25 28.44
C SER A 127 -8.88 7.90 27.32
N GLN A 128 -9.01 7.44 26.09
CA GLN A 128 -8.26 7.93 24.94
C GLN A 128 -8.99 9.00 24.11
N THR A 129 -10.11 9.53 24.60
CA THR A 129 -10.89 10.56 23.88
C THR A 129 -10.07 11.79 23.55
N ALA A 130 -9.30 12.30 24.52
CA ALA A 130 -8.42 13.46 24.34
C ALA A 130 -7.33 13.16 23.29
N SER A 131 -6.72 11.96 23.34
CA SER A 131 -5.73 11.49 22.37
C SER A 131 -6.31 11.42 20.95
N MET A 132 -7.52 10.84 20.80
CA MET A 132 -8.21 10.76 19.50
C MET A 132 -8.58 12.15 18.97
N ALA A 133 -9.07 13.07 19.81
CA ALA A 133 -9.37 14.45 19.41
C ALA A 133 -8.10 15.21 19.00
N ALA A 134 -6.99 15.01 19.71
CA ALA A 134 -5.69 15.63 19.39
C ALA A 134 -5.13 15.15 18.03
N LEU A 135 -5.54 13.98 17.54
CA LEU A 135 -5.14 13.46 16.23
C LEU A 135 -6.01 14.02 15.07
N ALA A 136 -7.13 14.69 15.34
CA ALA A 136 -8.00 15.22 14.30
C ALA A 136 -7.28 16.16 13.29
N PRO A 137 -6.36 17.07 13.69
CA PRO A 137 -5.58 17.87 12.75
C PRO A 137 -4.72 17.04 11.78
N VAL A 138 -4.31 15.84 12.17
CA VAL A 138 -3.51 14.96 11.30
C VAL A 138 -4.33 14.49 10.10
N VAL A 139 -5.64 14.30 10.26
CA VAL A 139 -6.55 13.99 9.14
C VAL A 139 -6.55 15.12 8.12
N LEU A 140 -6.71 16.36 8.57
CA LEU A 140 -6.63 17.55 7.69
C LEU A 140 -5.28 17.58 6.95
N LEU A 141 -4.17 17.52 7.68
CA LEU A 141 -2.82 17.57 7.10
C LEU A 141 -2.59 16.47 6.07
N SER A 142 -3.11 15.28 6.31
CA SER A 142 -2.99 14.14 5.39
C SER A 142 -3.77 14.36 4.09
N VAL A 143 -4.99 14.87 4.17
CA VAL A 143 -5.82 15.17 3.00
C VAL A 143 -5.18 16.29 2.16
N LEU A 144 -4.64 17.33 2.80
CA LEU A 144 -3.91 18.40 2.13
C LEU A 144 -2.63 17.87 1.46
N THR A 145 -1.87 17.02 2.15
CA THR A 145 -0.67 16.38 1.60
C THR A 145 -0.99 15.55 0.36
N ALA A 146 -2.07 14.76 0.43
CA ALA A 146 -2.54 13.94 -0.69
C ALA A 146 -2.96 14.80 -1.90
N GLY A 147 -3.59 15.94 -1.66
CA GLY A 147 -3.94 16.92 -2.70
C GLY A 147 -2.69 17.49 -3.40
N GLU A 148 -1.68 17.95 -2.64
CA GLU A 148 -0.44 18.48 -3.21
C GLU A 148 0.34 17.39 -3.97
N HIS A 149 0.40 16.17 -3.47
CA HIS A 149 1.03 15.04 -4.16
C HIS A 149 0.32 14.72 -5.48
N ALA A 150 -1.01 14.74 -5.50
CA ALA A 150 -1.78 14.54 -6.73
C ALA A 150 -1.51 15.64 -7.78
N ILE A 151 -1.38 16.90 -7.33
CA ILE A 151 -1.00 18.04 -8.21
C ILE A 151 0.42 17.83 -8.75
N MET A 152 1.41 17.51 -7.91
CA MET A 152 2.77 17.24 -8.38
C MET A 152 2.81 16.13 -9.43
N GLN A 153 2.07 15.04 -9.18
CA GLN A 153 1.97 13.90 -10.08
C GLN A 153 1.36 14.27 -11.43
N SER A 154 0.26 15.03 -11.44
CA SER A 154 -0.45 15.46 -12.65
C SER A 154 0.35 16.44 -13.51
N PHE A 155 1.23 17.26 -12.91
CA PHE A 155 2.18 18.10 -13.63
C PHE A 155 3.47 17.38 -14.04
N GLY A 156 3.57 16.07 -13.83
CA GLY A 156 4.75 15.26 -14.17
C GLY A 156 5.98 15.51 -13.29
N ARG A 157 5.82 16.19 -12.13
CA ARG A 157 6.90 16.52 -11.20
C ARG A 157 7.18 15.36 -10.24
N LEU A 158 7.42 14.16 -10.79
CA LEU A 158 7.64 12.95 -10.00
C LEU A 158 8.88 13.02 -9.09
N ALA A 159 9.92 13.73 -9.53
CA ALA A 159 11.12 13.93 -8.72
C ALA A 159 10.81 14.79 -7.47
N ASP A 160 9.95 15.80 -7.59
CA ASP A 160 9.58 16.64 -6.45
C ASP A 160 8.61 15.91 -5.51
N LEU A 161 7.71 15.08 -6.06
CA LEU A 161 6.90 14.17 -5.27
C LEU A 161 7.77 13.23 -4.43
N ALA A 162 8.80 12.63 -5.04
CA ALA A 162 9.73 11.76 -4.36
C ALA A 162 10.53 12.51 -3.28
N ARG A 163 11.07 13.70 -3.60
CA ARG A 163 11.78 14.56 -2.63
C ARG A 163 10.89 14.98 -1.47
N SER A 164 9.61 15.31 -1.72
CA SER A 164 8.62 15.61 -0.69
C SER A 164 8.47 14.43 0.29
N GLY A 165 8.26 13.22 -0.24
CA GLY A 165 8.17 12.02 0.60
C GLY A 165 9.42 11.77 1.45
N ALA A 166 10.62 11.87 0.84
CA ALA A 166 11.88 11.66 1.55
C ALA A 166 12.16 12.74 2.61
N THR A 167 12.00 14.02 2.25
CA THR A 167 12.24 15.11 3.21
C THR A 167 11.25 15.04 4.37
N GLY A 168 9.98 14.70 4.12
CA GLY A 168 9.00 14.45 5.17
C GLY A 168 9.37 13.27 6.09
N ALA A 169 9.80 12.15 5.49
CA ALA A 169 10.21 10.96 6.25
C ALA A 169 11.46 11.22 7.11
N VAL A 170 12.50 11.85 6.54
CA VAL A 170 13.74 12.17 7.27
C VAL A 170 13.47 13.17 8.39
N ALA A 171 12.78 14.29 8.10
CA ALA A 171 12.41 15.28 9.12
C ALA A 171 11.54 14.64 10.20
N GLY A 172 10.59 13.79 9.80
CA GLY A 172 9.75 13.02 10.72
C GLY A 172 10.57 12.17 11.67
N VAL A 173 11.55 11.41 11.18
CA VAL A 173 12.44 10.58 12.04
C VAL A 173 13.28 11.46 12.96
N ILE A 174 13.93 12.50 12.43
CA ILE A 174 14.82 13.37 13.24
C ILE A 174 14.04 14.02 14.39
N LEU A 175 12.82 14.47 14.15
CA LEU A 175 12.01 15.12 15.18
C LEU A 175 11.29 14.13 16.11
N THR A 176 10.86 12.96 15.62
CA THR A 176 10.12 11.99 16.46
C THR A 176 11.02 11.14 17.33
N VAL A 177 12.26 10.85 16.92
CA VAL A 177 13.21 10.01 17.69
C VAL A 177 13.51 10.59 19.08
N PRO A 178 13.84 11.89 19.26
CA PRO A 178 14.03 12.45 20.59
C PRO A 178 12.78 12.37 21.47
N PHE A 179 11.60 12.67 20.92
CA PHE A 179 10.34 12.54 21.65
C PHE A 179 10.12 11.11 22.14
N LEU A 180 10.37 10.13 21.29
CA LEU A 180 10.22 8.72 21.62
C LEU A 180 11.20 8.29 22.73
N TYR A 181 12.42 8.81 22.70
CA TYR A 181 13.43 8.51 23.71
C TYR A 181 13.06 9.07 25.09
N PHE A 182 12.66 10.35 25.16
CA PHE A 182 12.40 11.03 26.45
C PHE A 182 11.02 10.71 27.02
N PHE A 183 9.98 10.64 26.22
CA PHE A 183 8.60 10.53 26.69
C PHE A 183 8.00 9.12 26.54
N ARG A 184 8.70 8.19 25.87
CA ARG A 184 8.28 6.78 25.71
C ARG A 184 6.82 6.66 25.24
N LEU A 185 5.95 6.05 26.06
CA LEU A 185 4.53 5.82 25.70
C LEU A 185 3.74 7.12 25.53
N ASP A 186 4.03 8.16 26.30
CA ASP A 186 3.37 9.46 26.18
C ASP A 186 3.74 10.21 24.88
N ALA A 187 4.83 9.80 24.23
CA ALA A 187 5.23 10.31 22.92
C ALA A 187 4.30 9.85 21.78
N VAL A 188 3.49 8.82 21.93
CA VAL A 188 2.75 8.17 20.82
C VAL A 188 1.89 9.17 20.04
N VAL A 189 1.08 9.98 20.71
CA VAL A 189 0.25 10.99 20.04
C VAL A 189 1.10 12.13 19.46
N PRO A 190 2.03 12.75 20.21
CA PRO A 190 2.94 13.76 19.66
C PRO A 190 3.71 13.32 18.42
N ILE A 191 4.26 12.11 18.37
CA ILE A 191 5.03 11.65 17.21
C ILE A 191 4.17 11.48 15.96
N ILE A 192 2.91 11.10 16.10
CA ILE A 192 1.97 10.99 14.97
C ILE A 192 1.66 12.39 14.42
N ILE A 193 1.43 13.38 15.32
CA ILE A 193 1.18 14.77 14.95
C ILE A 193 2.43 15.37 14.26
N ILE A 194 3.61 15.22 14.85
CA ILE A 194 4.88 15.70 14.29
C ILE A 194 5.09 15.11 12.89
N TYR A 195 4.84 13.82 12.70
CA TYR A 195 4.97 13.18 11.41
C TYR A 195 3.97 13.72 10.37
N GLY A 196 2.74 13.98 10.77
CA GLY A 196 1.75 14.67 9.92
C GLY A 196 2.19 16.08 9.52
N CYS A 197 2.68 16.87 10.48
CA CYS A 197 3.20 18.21 10.24
C CYS A 197 4.42 18.22 9.31
N THR A 198 5.39 17.34 9.53
CA THR A 198 6.59 17.24 8.68
C THR A 198 6.27 16.79 7.28
N SER A 199 5.33 15.84 7.11
CA SER A 199 4.87 15.40 5.81
C SER A 199 4.19 16.51 5.03
N TYR A 200 3.31 17.29 5.66
CA TYR A 200 2.63 18.41 5.02
C TYR A 200 3.59 19.58 4.73
N ALA A 201 4.48 19.92 5.66
CA ALA A 201 5.50 20.95 5.44
C ALA A 201 6.43 20.58 4.27
N ALA A 202 6.83 19.31 4.16
CA ALA A 202 7.57 18.81 3.01
C ALA A 202 6.77 18.91 1.71
N ALA A 203 5.48 18.58 1.73
CA ALA A 203 4.61 18.73 0.57
C ALA A 203 4.49 20.19 0.12
N LEU A 204 4.35 21.13 1.04
CA LEU A 204 4.33 22.58 0.75
C LEU A 204 5.67 23.07 0.19
N ARG A 205 6.81 22.58 0.73
CA ARG A 205 8.17 22.98 0.27
C ARG A 205 8.40 22.66 -1.21
N TRP A 206 7.83 21.55 -1.68
CA TRP A 206 7.96 21.07 -3.06
C TRP A 206 6.71 21.32 -3.92
N ALA A 207 5.70 22.00 -3.36
CA ALA A 207 4.42 22.25 -4.04
C ALA A 207 4.62 22.95 -5.39
N VAL A 208 3.72 22.67 -6.31
CA VAL A 208 3.69 23.32 -7.63
C VAL A 208 3.28 24.79 -7.43
N ARG A 209 4.13 25.73 -7.85
CA ARG A 209 3.79 27.14 -7.91
C ARG A 209 2.82 27.36 -9.06
N LEU A 210 1.57 27.67 -8.72
CA LEU A 210 0.55 27.96 -9.71
C LEU A 210 0.57 29.45 -10.06
N PRO A 211 0.26 29.84 -11.32
CA PRO A 211 0.05 31.23 -11.69
C PRO A 211 -0.99 31.89 -10.79
N ALA A 212 -0.87 33.21 -10.60
CA ALA A 212 -1.87 33.99 -9.87
C ALA A 212 -3.25 33.83 -10.51
N GLY A 213 -4.28 33.74 -9.69
CA GLY A 213 -5.66 33.55 -10.15
C GLY A 213 -6.63 33.50 -8.98
N ARG A 214 -7.90 33.74 -9.27
CA ARG A 214 -8.97 33.73 -8.28
C ARG A 214 -9.07 32.35 -7.62
N ARG A 215 -9.16 32.30 -6.30
CA ARG A 215 -9.49 31.07 -5.55
C ARG A 215 -11.00 30.86 -5.69
N PRO A 216 -11.45 29.62 -6.00
CA PRO A 216 -12.87 29.32 -6.08
C PRO A 216 -13.52 29.49 -4.70
N THR A 217 -14.74 29.98 -4.68
CA THR A 217 -15.56 30.06 -3.46
C THR A 217 -15.97 28.66 -3.00
N ILE A 218 -16.44 28.51 -1.77
CA ILE A 218 -16.89 27.22 -1.22
C ILE A 218 -18.00 26.62 -2.08
N ALA A 219 -18.97 27.44 -2.50
CA ALA A 219 -20.08 27.00 -3.35
C ALA A 219 -19.61 26.55 -4.76
N GLU A 220 -18.69 27.31 -5.37
CA GLU A 220 -18.06 26.95 -6.65
C GLU A 220 -17.25 25.66 -6.52
N THR A 221 -16.48 25.51 -5.44
CA THR A 221 -15.69 24.33 -5.13
C THR A 221 -16.58 23.08 -5.04
N TRP A 222 -17.67 23.18 -4.29
CA TRP A 222 -18.62 22.07 -4.15
C TRP A 222 -19.32 21.72 -5.47
N ARG A 223 -19.82 22.73 -6.18
CA ARG A 223 -20.56 22.51 -7.44
C ARG A 223 -19.72 21.83 -8.51
N HIS A 224 -18.46 22.24 -8.67
CA HIS A 224 -17.55 21.65 -9.66
C HIS A 224 -16.87 20.37 -9.14
N GLY A 225 -16.61 20.30 -7.83
CA GLY A 225 -15.90 19.16 -7.21
C GLY A 225 -16.75 17.92 -7.00
N ARG A 226 -18.09 18.03 -6.87
CA ARG A 226 -18.97 16.89 -6.61
C ARG A 226 -18.87 15.76 -7.64
N GLY A 227 -18.64 16.09 -8.90
CA GLY A 227 -18.40 15.12 -9.96
C GLY A 227 -17.10 14.34 -9.78
N MET A 228 -16.05 15.02 -9.31
CA MET A 228 -14.77 14.39 -8.97
C MET A 228 -14.92 13.43 -7.79
N LEU A 229 -15.74 13.79 -6.77
CA LEU A 229 -15.97 12.92 -5.60
C LEU A 229 -16.71 11.65 -5.97
N SER A 230 -17.76 11.75 -6.81
CA SER A 230 -18.49 10.56 -7.29
C SER A 230 -17.57 9.59 -8.02
N LEU A 231 -16.75 10.11 -8.95
CA LEU A 231 -15.76 9.29 -9.65
C LEU A 231 -14.69 8.73 -8.68
N GLY A 232 -14.24 9.57 -7.73
CA GLY A 232 -13.27 9.20 -6.71
C GLY A 232 -13.75 8.03 -5.86
N LEU A 233 -15.00 8.03 -5.45
CA LEU A 233 -15.59 6.96 -4.68
C LEU A 233 -15.58 5.62 -5.45
N TYR A 234 -15.87 5.63 -6.74
CA TYR A 234 -15.75 4.43 -7.58
C TYR A 234 -14.30 3.94 -7.69
N MET A 235 -13.33 4.84 -7.77
CA MET A 235 -11.91 4.48 -7.93
C MET A 235 -11.27 3.98 -6.65
N THR A 236 -11.72 4.45 -5.49
CA THR A 236 -11.08 4.19 -4.19
C THR A 236 -11.98 3.51 -3.17
N GLY A 237 -13.24 3.26 -3.51
CA GLY A 237 -14.21 2.65 -2.59
C GLY A 237 -13.75 1.31 -2.01
N GLY A 238 -13.10 0.46 -2.83
CA GLY A 238 -12.50 -0.78 -2.36
C GLY A 238 -11.42 -0.57 -1.30
N SER A 239 -10.56 0.45 -1.49
CA SER A 239 -9.53 0.81 -0.51
C SER A 239 -10.13 1.36 0.78
N ILE A 240 -11.25 2.09 0.70
CA ILE A 240 -11.98 2.56 1.88
C ILE A 240 -12.50 1.36 2.67
N VAL A 241 -13.18 0.41 2.01
CA VAL A 241 -13.68 -0.81 2.67
C VAL A 241 -12.54 -1.61 3.29
N ALA A 242 -11.42 -1.78 2.59
CA ALA A 242 -10.25 -2.48 3.12
C ALA A 242 -9.67 -1.79 4.36
N THR A 243 -9.63 -0.45 4.38
CA THR A 243 -9.13 0.32 5.52
C THR A 243 -10.07 0.23 6.72
N VAL A 244 -11.39 0.28 6.48
CA VAL A 244 -12.40 0.07 7.53
C VAL A 244 -12.29 -1.35 8.08
N ALA A 245 -12.15 -2.36 7.24
CA ALA A 245 -11.97 -3.75 7.66
C ALA A 245 -10.70 -3.94 8.51
N ALA A 246 -9.59 -3.30 8.13
CA ALA A 246 -8.35 -3.31 8.91
C ALA A 246 -8.52 -2.63 10.28
N TYR A 247 -9.26 -1.52 10.35
CA TYR A 247 -9.59 -0.86 11.62
C TYR A 247 -10.43 -1.77 12.52
N VAL A 248 -11.51 -2.37 11.98
CA VAL A 248 -12.37 -3.28 12.73
C VAL A 248 -11.59 -4.46 13.28
N PHE A 249 -10.69 -5.05 12.48
CA PHE A 249 -9.85 -6.15 12.93
C PHE A 249 -8.83 -5.72 14.00
N SER A 250 -8.19 -4.58 13.86
CA SER A 250 -7.27 -4.04 14.86
C SER A 250 -7.98 -3.76 16.20
N THR A 251 -9.20 -3.21 16.12
CA THR A 251 -10.08 -2.99 17.28
C THR A 251 -10.49 -4.30 17.95
N PHE A 252 -10.85 -5.31 17.17
CA PHE A 252 -11.15 -6.64 17.67
C PHE A 252 -9.97 -7.24 18.43
N LEU A 253 -8.76 -7.17 17.85
CA LEU A 253 -7.54 -7.66 18.51
C LEU A 253 -7.30 -6.96 19.84
N ASN A 254 -7.47 -5.63 19.88
CA ASN A 254 -7.26 -4.85 21.10
C ASN A 254 -8.27 -5.20 22.19
N ARG A 255 -9.54 -5.34 21.82
CA ARG A 255 -10.63 -5.57 22.80
C ARG A 255 -10.73 -7.02 23.27
N SER A 256 -10.46 -7.97 22.39
CA SER A 256 -10.60 -9.41 22.70
C SER A 256 -9.32 -10.01 23.27
N TYR A 257 -8.18 -9.39 23.03
CA TYR A 257 -6.87 -9.89 23.49
C TYR A 257 -6.11 -8.80 24.24
N SER A 258 -5.24 -8.02 23.51
CA SER A 258 -4.47 -6.95 24.14
C SER A 258 -3.90 -5.99 23.08
N THR A 259 -3.51 -4.78 23.53
CA THR A 259 -2.75 -3.82 22.70
C THR A 259 -1.40 -4.41 22.24
N GLU A 260 -0.78 -5.27 23.04
CA GLU A 260 0.43 -5.99 22.69
C GLU A 260 0.23 -6.91 21.49
N THR A 261 -0.89 -7.65 21.47
CA THR A 261 -1.28 -8.51 20.33
C THR A 261 -1.43 -7.72 19.04
N VAL A 262 -1.99 -6.50 19.11
CA VAL A 262 -2.07 -5.59 17.96
C VAL A 262 -0.66 -5.20 17.47
N GLY A 263 0.25 -4.90 18.38
CA GLY A 263 1.63 -4.55 18.05
C GLY A 263 2.38 -5.68 17.34
N ILE A 264 2.25 -6.90 17.86
CA ILE A 264 2.86 -8.10 17.28
C ILE A 264 2.26 -8.39 15.89
N PHE A 265 0.92 -8.33 15.77
CA PHE A 265 0.25 -8.50 14.47
C PHE A 265 0.72 -7.47 13.45
N GLN A 266 0.76 -6.19 13.84
CA GLN A 266 1.17 -5.10 12.94
C GLN A 266 2.63 -5.24 12.48
N ALA A 267 3.52 -5.69 13.36
CA ALA A 267 4.90 -5.99 12.97
C ALA A 267 4.96 -7.08 11.91
N GLY A 268 4.25 -8.19 12.12
CA GLY A 268 4.13 -9.27 11.15
C GLY A 268 3.51 -8.81 9.83
N TYR A 269 2.42 -8.06 9.90
CA TYR A 269 1.72 -7.53 8.72
C TYR A 269 2.63 -6.58 7.91
N THR A 270 3.41 -5.73 8.58
CA THR A 270 4.37 -4.84 7.90
C THR A 270 5.42 -5.62 7.15
N VAL A 271 5.99 -6.67 7.74
CA VAL A 271 6.97 -7.54 7.07
C VAL A 271 6.34 -8.26 5.88
N ALA A 272 5.20 -8.92 6.07
CA ALA A 272 4.58 -9.75 5.05
C ALA A 272 3.97 -8.94 3.90
N ASN A 273 3.34 -7.79 4.20
CA ASN A 273 2.58 -7.03 3.21
C ASN A 273 3.33 -5.81 2.67
N SER A 274 3.93 -4.99 3.53
CA SER A 274 4.52 -3.72 3.10
C SER A 274 5.88 -3.91 2.43
N TYR A 275 6.78 -4.73 2.99
CA TYR A 275 8.09 -4.94 2.39
C TYR A 275 8.03 -5.80 1.12
N VAL A 276 7.23 -6.86 1.12
CA VAL A 276 6.98 -7.64 -0.10
C VAL A 276 6.19 -6.84 -1.13
N GLY A 277 5.30 -5.95 -0.68
CA GLY A 277 4.49 -5.05 -1.51
C GLY A 277 5.29 -4.11 -2.42
N ILE A 278 6.54 -3.81 -2.07
CA ILE A 278 7.44 -2.98 -2.89
C ILE A 278 7.61 -3.57 -4.30
N LEU A 279 7.69 -4.90 -4.42
CA LEU A 279 7.79 -5.57 -5.72
C LEU A 279 6.55 -5.33 -6.58
N PHE A 280 5.37 -5.34 -5.96
CA PHE A 280 4.10 -5.08 -6.65
C PHE A 280 4.00 -3.63 -7.09
N THR A 281 4.40 -2.67 -6.23
CA THR A 281 4.39 -1.25 -6.56
C THR A 281 5.33 -0.93 -7.71
N ALA A 282 6.56 -1.47 -7.70
CA ALA A 282 7.52 -1.29 -8.78
C ALA A 282 6.99 -1.90 -10.09
N SER A 283 6.35 -3.07 -10.01
CA SER A 283 5.78 -3.77 -11.15
C SER A 283 4.57 -3.02 -11.75
N SER A 284 3.74 -2.38 -10.93
CA SER A 284 2.52 -1.67 -11.40
C SER A 284 2.83 -0.54 -12.35
N GLN A 285 3.90 0.20 -12.11
CA GLN A 285 4.27 1.36 -12.90
C GLN A 285 4.60 0.99 -14.36
N GLU A 286 5.17 -0.20 -14.59
CA GLU A 286 5.47 -0.71 -15.93
C GLU A 286 4.29 -1.48 -16.52
N PHE A 287 3.62 -2.29 -15.73
CA PHE A 287 2.59 -3.21 -16.21
C PHE A 287 1.31 -2.50 -16.62
N TYR A 288 0.85 -1.50 -15.87
CA TYR A 288 -0.44 -0.84 -16.13
C TYR A 288 -0.52 -0.15 -17.51
N PRO A 289 0.47 0.64 -17.96
CA PRO A 289 0.46 1.20 -19.31
C PRO A 289 0.50 0.13 -20.42
N ARG A 290 1.26 -0.94 -20.21
CA ARG A 290 1.40 -2.05 -21.17
C ARG A 290 0.10 -2.83 -21.30
N ILE A 291 -0.53 -3.20 -20.19
CA ILE A 291 -1.79 -3.95 -20.24
C ILE A 291 -2.90 -3.12 -20.85
N SER A 292 -2.94 -1.81 -20.59
CA SER A 292 -3.92 -0.89 -21.16
C SER A 292 -3.84 -0.82 -22.69
N SER A 293 -2.64 -0.93 -23.27
CA SER A 293 -2.46 -0.97 -24.73
C SER A 293 -2.88 -2.30 -25.37
N ALA A 294 -2.99 -3.38 -24.60
CA ALA A 294 -3.33 -4.72 -25.07
C ALA A 294 -4.79 -5.12 -24.85
N VAL A 295 -5.58 -4.27 -24.22
CA VAL A 295 -6.96 -4.52 -23.77
C VAL A 295 -7.88 -5.01 -24.90
N ALA A 296 -7.69 -4.53 -26.15
CA ALA A 296 -8.51 -4.90 -27.29
C ALA A 296 -8.40 -6.39 -27.69
N SER A 297 -7.26 -7.06 -27.38
CA SER A 297 -7.02 -8.44 -27.77
C SER A 297 -7.02 -9.38 -26.54
N PRO A 298 -7.98 -10.31 -26.41
CA PRO A 298 -8.01 -11.27 -25.30
C PRO A 298 -6.75 -12.12 -25.20
N TRP A 299 -6.20 -12.56 -26.33
CA TRP A 299 -4.99 -13.36 -26.38
C TRP A 299 -3.75 -12.60 -25.89
N ARG A 300 -3.55 -11.34 -26.37
CA ARG A 300 -2.44 -10.49 -25.91
C ARG A 300 -2.56 -10.18 -24.42
N THR A 301 -3.76 -9.88 -23.93
CA THR A 301 -4.03 -9.65 -22.51
C THR A 301 -3.68 -10.88 -21.68
N SER A 302 -4.12 -12.10 -22.08
CA SER A 302 -3.80 -13.37 -21.43
C SER A 302 -2.29 -13.61 -21.36
N THR A 303 -1.59 -13.40 -22.49
CA THR A 303 -0.15 -13.58 -22.58
C THR A 303 0.60 -12.60 -21.65
N MET A 304 0.17 -11.33 -21.62
CA MET A 304 0.78 -10.30 -20.74
C MET A 304 0.56 -10.61 -19.26
N ILE A 305 -0.66 -10.98 -18.85
CA ILE A 305 -0.97 -11.39 -17.47
C ILE A 305 -0.09 -12.59 -17.08
N SER A 306 -0.03 -13.61 -17.94
CA SER A 306 0.73 -14.84 -17.65
C SER A 306 2.23 -14.56 -17.57
N HIS A 307 2.78 -13.71 -18.46
CA HIS A 307 4.18 -13.33 -18.42
C HIS A 307 4.53 -12.52 -17.16
N GLN A 308 3.71 -11.52 -16.80
CA GLN A 308 3.93 -10.69 -15.63
C GLN A 308 3.82 -11.51 -14.32
N ALA A 309 2.81 -12.37 -14.24
CA ALA A 309 2.64 -13.29 -13.12
C ALA A 309 3.84 -14.26 -13.00
N TRP A 310 4.37 -14.74 -14.14
CA TRP A 310 5.58 -15.55 -14.16
C TRP A 310 6.79 -14.80 -13.59
N VAL A 311 7.02 -13.54 -14.01
CA VAL A 311 8.12 -12.71 -13.50
C VAL A 311 7.98 -12.49 -12.00
N LEU A 312 6.79 -12.06 -11.54
CA LEU A 312 6.55 -11.82 -10.11
C LEU A 312 6.72 -13.08 -9.27
N GLN A 313 6.16 -14.22 -9.69
CA GLN A 313 6.30 -15.48 -8.95
C GLN A 313 7.75 -15.97 -8.91
N SER A 314 8.52 -15.78 -10.00
CA SER A 314 9.94 -16.12 -10.04
C SER A 314 10.79 -15.29 -9.07
N LEU A 315 10.37 -14.06 -8.76
CA LEU A 315 11.02 -13.20 -7.75
C LEU A 315 10.50 -13.50 -6.35
N LEU A 316 9.19 -13.71 -6.21
CA LEU A 316 8.54 -13.93 -4.91
C LEU A 316 8.88 -15.28 -4.31
N LEU A 317 9.05 -16.33 -5.12
CA LEU A 317 9.35 -17.67 -4.61
C LEU A 317 10.65 -17.69 -3.80
N PRO A 318 11.82 -17.26 -4.34
CA PRO A 318 13.05 -17.21 -3.55
C PRO A 318 12.96 -16.23 -2.37
N LEU A 319 12.31 -15.07 -2.55
CA LEU A 319 12.14 -14.11 -1.47
C LEU A 319 11.31 -14.68 -0.32
N SER A 320 10.19 -15.35 -0.64
CA SER A 320 9.32 -15.97 0.37
C SER A 320 10.03 -17.10 1.10
N THR A 321 10.78 -17.97 0.39
CA THR A 321 11.53 -19.06 1.02
C THR A 321 12.64 -18.56 1.92
N LEU A 322 13.41 -17.55 1.50
CA LEU A 322 14.44 -16.91 2.33
C LEU A 322 13.84 -16.23 3.56
N LEU A 323 12.70 -15.53 3.37
CA LEU A 323 12.02 -14.86 4.46
C LEU A 323 11.48 -15.88 5.48
N ILE A 324 10.93 -17.01 5.06
CA ILE A 324 10.45 -18.06 5.97
C ILE A 324 11.62 -18.62 6.79
N CYS A 325 12.72 -19.01 6.14
CA CYS A 325 13.88 -19.56 6.83
C CYS A 325 14.55 -18.58 7.79
N GLY A 326 14.61 -17.29 7.42
CA GLY A 326 15.25 -16.25 8.21
C GLY A 326 14.26 -15.42 9.07
N CYS A 327 12.98 -15.78 9.13
CA CYS A 327 11.93 -14.94 9.69
C CYS A 327 12.21 -14.51 11.13
N GLY A 328 12.62 -15.42 12.00
CA GLY A 328 12.98 -15.12 13.39
C GLY A 328 14.11 -14.09 13.49
N ILE A 329 15.13 -14.21 12.63
CA ILE A 329 16.27 -13.26 12.58
C ILE A 329 15.77 -11.91 12.06
N VAL A 330 14.97 -11.90 10.99
CA VAL A 330 14.41 -10.66 10.39
C VAL A 330 13.58 -9.90 11.43
N VAL A 331 12.70 -10.58 12.16
CA VAL A 331 11.88 -9.95 13.21
C VAL A 331 12.73 -9.38 14.35
N ARG A 332 13.76 -10.11 14.81
CA ARG A 332 14.68 -9.62 15.84
C ARG A 332 15.51 -8.41 15.37
N ILE A 333 15.93 -8.39 14.10
CA ILE A 333 16.68 -7.27 13.52
C ILE A 333 15.77 -6.04 13.32
N LEU A 334 14.59 -6.21 12.76
CA LEU A 334 13.68 -5.10 12.44
C LEU A 334 12.96 -4.54 13.67
N TYR A 335 12.65 -5.41 14.64
CA TYR A 335 11.93 -5.08 15.88
C TYR A 335 12.77 -5.48 17.10
N SER A 336 12.34 -6.48 17.85
CA SER A 336 13.03 -7.04 19.03
C SER A 336 12.47 -8.42 19.37
N GLU A 337 13.05 -9.10 20.38
CA GLU A 337 12.66 -10.45 20.80
C GLU A 337 11.14 -10.62 21.10
N PRO A 338 10.46 -9.69 21.82
CA PRO A 338 9.04 -9.81 22.13
C PRO A 338 8.12 -9.88 20.89
N PHE A 339 8.61 -9.52 19.70
CA PHE A 339 7.84 -9.60 18.45
C PHE A 339 7.95 -10.95 17.71
N VAL A 340 8.77 -11.89 18.21
CA VAL A 340 8.94 -13.22 17.61
C VAL A 340 7.61 -13.98 17.45
N PRO A 341 6.59 -13.84 18.31
CA PRO A 341 5.27 -14.44 18.08
C PRO A 341 4.59 -14.05 16.77
N ALA A 342 5.06 -13.01 16.04
CA ALA A 342 4.59 -12.67 14.71
C ALA A 342 5.10 -13.65 13.61
N VAL A 343 6.11 -14.47 13.89
CA VAL A 343 6.73 -15.38 12.90
C VAL A 343 5.73 -16.32 12.26
N PRO A 344 4.82 -17.03 12.99
CA PRO A 344 3.81 -17.89 12.40
C PRO A 344 2.90 -17.15 11.39
N PHE A 345 2.50 -15.92 11.69
CA PHE A 345 1.73 -15.09 10.75
C PHE A 345 2.51 -14.88 9.45
N ILE A 346 3.78 -14.44 9.54
CA ILE A 346 4.60 -14.14 8.37
C ILE A 346 4.79 -15.40 7.51
N CYS A 347 5.17 -16.51 8.13
CA CYS A 347 5.39 -17.78 7.42
C CYS A 347 4.15 -18.23 6.65
N VAL A 348 2.99 -18.26 7.30
CA VAL A 348 1.74 -18.71 6.68
C VAL A 348 1.25 -17.70 5.62
N ALA A 349 1.39 -16.39 5.85
CA ALA A 349 1.04 -15.37 4.88
C ALA A 349 1.84 -15.48 3.57
N MET A 350 3.10 -15.94 3.65
CA MET A 350 3.93 -16.17 2.44
C MET A 350 3.34 -17.21 1.51
N LEU A 351 2.55 -18.18 2.02
CA LEU A 351 1.84 -19.13 1.19
C LEU A 351 0.88 -18.46 0.20
N GLY A 352 0.31 -17.33 0.56
CA GLY A 352 -0.59 -16.55 -0.31
C GLY A 352 0.10 -15.76 -1.43
N MET A 353 1.42 -15.56 -1.38
CA MET A 353 2.12 -14.64 -2.29
C MET A 353 2.10 -15.05 -3.77
N PRO A 354 2.20 -16.34 -4.16
CA PRO A 354 2.04 -16.73 -5.55
C PRO A 354 0.64 -16.42 -6.11
N LEU A 355 -0.39 -16.58 -5.28
CA LEU A 355 -1.78 -16.26 -5.64
C LEU A 355 -1.99 -14.74 -5.72
N ARG A 356 -1.41 -13.97 -4.79
CA ARG A 356 -1.37 -12.51 -4.85
C ARG A 356 -0.77 -12.01 -6.16
N ALA A 357 0.35 -12.59 -6.60
CA ALA A 357 0.96 -12.22 -7.87
C ALA A 357 0.03 -12.46 -9.06
N LEU A 358 -0.78 -13.51 -9.01
CA LEU A 358 -1.70 -13.86 -10.07
C LEU A 358 -2.95 -12.97 -10.03
N SER A 359 -3.63 -12.87 -8.87
CA SER A 359 -4.85 -12.08 -8.70
C SER A 359 -4.61 -10.60 -9.02
N TRP A 360 -3.49 -10.04 -8.53
CA TRP A 360 -3.12 -8.65 -8.75
C TRP A 360 -3.01 -8.30 -10.24
N ASN A 361 -2.35 -9.14 -11.06
CA ASN A 361 -2.27 -8.91 -12.49
C ASN A 361 -3.63 -9.03 -13.19
N MET A 362 -4.49 -9.92 -12.71
CA MET A 362 -5.86 -10.08 -13.24
C MET A 362 -6.76 -8.88 -12.93
N THR A 363 -6.71 -8.38 -11.69
CA THR A 363 -7.51 -7.21 -11.28
C THR A 363 -7.07 -5.94 -12.00
N PHE A 364 -5.75 -5.75 -12.23
CA PHE A 364 -5.26 -4.65 -13.07
C PHE A 364 -5.75 -4.74 -14.52
N ALA A 365 -5.86 -5.94 -15.10
CA ALA A 365 -6.41 -6.12 -16.44
C ALA A 365 -7.91 -5.77 -16.50
N ILE A 366 -8.67 -6.08 -15.44
CA ILE A 366 -10.09 -5.69 -15.30
C ILE A 366 -10.22 -4.16 -15.22
N LEU A 367 -9.37 -3.53 -14.41
CA LEU A 367 -9.33 -2.08 -14.24
C LEU A 367 -8.95 -1.36 -15.55
N ALA A 368 -7.95 -1.87 -16.27
CA ALA A 368 -7.50 -1.33 -17.56
C ALA A 368 -8.60 -1.37 -18.64
N ARG A 369 -9.56 -2.28 -18.52
CA ARG A 369 -10.76 -2.37 -19.38
C ARG A 369 -11.86 -1.36 -19.03
N GLY A 370 -11.62 -0.49 -18.05
CA GLY A 370 -12.63 0.48 -17.60
C GLY A 370 -13.76 -0.14 -16.76
N ALA A 371 -13.63 -1.40 -16.33
CA ALA A 371 -14.62 -2.09 -15.53
C ALA A 371 -14.50 -1.76 -14.04
N GLY A 372 -14.51 -0.46 -13.69
CA GLY A 372 -14.33 0.02 -12.32
C GLY A 372 -15.30 -0.58 -11.31
N GLY A 373 -16.57 -0.80 -11.71
CA GLY A 373 -17.56 -1.44 -10.83
C GLY A 373 -17.23 -2.90 -10.52
N ALA A 374 -16.71 -3.66 -11.48
CA ALA A 374 -16.26 -5.04 -11.23
C ALA A 374 -15.01 -5.07 -10.34
N TYR A 375 -14.07 -4.15 -10.57
CA TYR A 375 -12.89 -3.98 -9.72
C TYR A 375 -13.30 -3.66 -8.27
N LEU A 376 -14.18 -2.67 -8.08
CA LEU A 376 -14.70 -2.30 -6.77
C LEU A 376 -15.39 -3.48 -6.06
N ALA A 377 -16.21 -4.25 -6.79
CA ALA A 377 -16.89 -5.41 -6.23
C ALA A 377 -15.90 -6.50 -5.76
N ILE A 378 -14.83 -6.76 -6.54
CA ILE A 378 -13.78 -7.71 -6.17
C ILE A 378 -13.07 -7.24 -4.90
N GLU A 379 -12.56 -6.01 -4.88
CA GLU A 379 -11.84 -5.45 -3.72
C GLU A 379 -12.71 -5.45 -2.46
N THR A 380 -14.00 -5.09 -2.59
CA THR A 380 -14.95 -5.09 -1.47
C THR A 380 -15.20 -6.50 -0.96
N ALA A 381 -15.47 -7.46 -1.85
CA ALA A 381 -15.71 -8.85 -1.47
C ALA A 381 -14.48 -9.44 -0.76
N SER A 382 -13.29 -9.16 -1.27
CA SER A 382 -12.03 -9.63 -0.68
C SER A 382 -11.75 -9.01 0.68
N ALA A 383 -12.00 -7.70 0.84
CA ALA A 383 -11.80 -7.02 2.12
C ALA A 383 -12.76 -7.56 3.21
N VAL A 384 -14.02 -7.76 2.87
CA VAL A 384 -15.03 -8.33 3.78
C VAL A 384 -14.68 -9.78 4.10
N PHE A 385 -14.33 -10.59 3.11
CA PHE A 385 -13.93 -11.98 3.32
C PHE A 385 -12.68 -12.08 4.19
N TYR A 386 -11.68 -11.23 3.95
CA TYR A 386 -10.47 -11.17 4.77
C TYR A 386 -10.77 -10.85 6.22
N LEU A 387 -11.66 -9.86 6.46
CA LEU A 387 -12.10 -9.52 7.82
C LEU A 387 -12.78 -10.72 8.49
N CYS A 388 -13.76 -11.34 7.85
CA CYS A 388 -14.48 -12.50 8.40
C CYS A 388 -13.52 -13.66 8.70
N MET A 389 -12.62 -13.98 7.77
CA MET A 389 -11.62 -15.04 7.96
C MET A 389 -10.64 -14.71 9.10
N ASN A 390 -10.21 -13.45 9.22
CA ASN A 390 -9.36 -13.06 10.34
C ASN A 390 -10.06 -13.22 11.69
N LEU A 391 -11.32 -12.79 11.80
CA LEU A 391 -12.09 -12.93 13.04
C LEU A 391 -12.20 -14.40 13.46
N VAL A 392 -12.47 -15.30 12.53
CA VAL A 392 -12.65 -16.74 12.81
C VAL A 392 -11.28 -17.42 13.02
N LEU A 393 -10.35 -17.27 12.09
CA LEU A 393 -9.09 -18.02 12.13
C LEU A 393 -8.12 -17.49 13.19
N PHE A 394 -8.16 -16.19 13.51
CA PHE A 394 -7.34 -15.67 14.59
C PHE A 394 -7.82 -16.20 15.95
N SER A 395 -9.13 -16.27 16.17
CA SER A 395 -9.69 -16.79 17.44
C SER A 395 -9.41 -18.29 17.64
N THR A 396 -9.20 -19.05 16.57
CA THR A 396 -8.92 -20.50 16.66
C THR A 396 -7.43 -20.84 16.61
N CYS A 397 -6.66 -20.16 15.78
CA CYS A 397 -5.24 -20.49 15.46
C CYS A 397 -4.27 -19.33 15.74
N GLY A 398 -4.73 -18.22 16.35
CA GLY A 398 -3.90 -17.06 16.67
C GLY A 398 -3.23 -16.44 15.44
N PHE A 399 -1.97 -16.06 15.56
CA PHE A 399 -1.20 -15.40 14.48
C PHE A 399 -1.08 -16.24 13.21
N ALA A 400 -0.95 -17.57 13.33
CA ALA A 400 -0.95 -18.45 12.16
C ALA A 400 -2.28 -18.41 11.41
N GLY A 401 -3.40 -18.32 12.16
CA GLY A 401 -4.75 -18.17 11.61
C GLY A 401 -4.92 -16.88 10.80
N ALA A 402 -4.37 -15.76 11.27
CA ALA A 402 -4.38 -14.51 10.50
C ALA A 402 -3.56 -14.62 9.19
N GLY A 403 -2.43 -15.34 9.22
CA GLY A 403 -1.67 -15.66 8.01
C GLY A 403 -2.47 -16.51 7.03
N ALA A 404 -3.21 -17.49 7.54
CA ALA A 404 -4.09 -18.33 6.73
C ALA A 404 -5.26 -17.53 6.13
N ALA A 405 -5.85 -16.59 6.89
CA ALA A 405 -6.88 -15.68 6.38
C ALA A 405 -6.36 -14.85 5.20
N MET A 406 -5.12 -14.36 5.28
CA MET A 406 -4.49 -13.62 4.18
C MET A 406 -4.26 -14.51 2.95
N ALA A 407 -3.81 -15.73 3.12
CA ALA A 407 -3.67 -16.69 2.02
C ALA A 407 -5.04 -17.04 1.40
N ALA A 408 -6.06 -17.29 2.21
CA ALA A 408 -7.43 -17.57 1.76
C ALA A 408 -8.04 -16.41 0.98
N MET A 409 -7.78 -15.16 1.39
CA MET A 409 -8.19 -13.96 0.65
C MET A 409 -7.62 -13.97 -0.77
N TYR A 410 -6.34 -14.30 -0.96
CA TYR A 410 -5.74 -14.35 -2.30
C TYR A 410 -6.24 -15.54 -3.13
N VAL A 411 -6.69 -16.63 -2.51
CA VAL A 411 -7.43 -17.70 -3.21
C VAL A 411 -8.74 -17.14 -3.78
N LEU A 412 -9.53 -16.46 -2.95
CA LEU A 412 -10.79 -15.85 -3.35
C LEU A 412 -10.58 -14.81 -4.46
N ASP A 413 -9.63 -13.90 -4.29
CA ASP A 413 -9.27 -12.90 -5.30
C ASP A 413 -8.96 -13.53 -6.65
N THR A 414 -8.11 -14.58 -6.63
CA THR A 414 -7.71 -15.30 -7.84
C THR A 414 -8.93 -15.96 -8.51
N ALA A 415 -9.82 -16.56 -7.71
CA ALA A 415 -11.02 -17.23 -8.21
C ALA A 415 -12.00 -16.23 -8.84
N ILE A 416 -12.32 -15.13 -8.14
CA ILE A 416 -13.28 -14.12 -8.62
C ILE A 416 -12.71 -13.39 -9.84
N ALA A 417 -11.46 -12.92 -9.80
CA ALA A 417 -10.83 -12.22 -10.91
C ALA A 417 -10.70 -13.13 -12.15
N GLY A 418 -10.34 -14.41 -11.95
CA GLY A 418 -10.27 -15.40 -13.01
C GLY A 418 -11.65 -15.70 -13.63
N TYR A 419 -12.68 -15.82 -12.79
CA TYR A 419 -14.07 -16.00 -13.26
C TYR A 419 -14.55 -14.80 -14.10
N VAL A 420 -14.33 -13.57 -13.62
CA VAL A 420 -14.71 -12.35 -14.32
C VAL A 420 -13.99 -12.25 -15.68
N LEU A 421 -12.67 -12.48 -15.70
CA LEU A 421 -11.88 -12.45 -16.92
C LEU A 421 -12.35 -13.49 -17.94
N ARG A 422 -12.62 -14.72 -17.51
CA ARG A 422 -13.05 -15.80 -18.39
C ARG A 422 -14.46 -15.60 -18.89
N LYS A 423 -15.43 -15.31 -17.99
CA LYS A 423 -16.86 -15.25 -18.37
C LYS A 423 -17.21 -13.97 -19.08
N ARG A 424 -16.67 -12.82 -18.66
CA ARG A 424 -17.05 -11.52 -19.23
C ARG A 424 -16.19 -11.10 -20.42
N TYR A 425 -14.93 -11.55 -20.46
CA TYR A 425 -13.96 -11.09 -21.46
C TYR A 425 -13.34 -12.21 -22.30
N GLY A 426 -13.69 -13.48 -22.07
CA GLY A 426 -13.15 -14.62 -22.81
C GLY A 426 -11.64 -14.84 -22.60
N ILE A 427 -11.05 -14.29 -21.51
CA ILE A 427 -9.63 -14.37 -21.25
C ILE A 427 -9.35 -15.55 -20.31
N GLY A 428 -8.78 -16.61 -20.86
CA GLY A 428 -8.23 -17.72 -20.09
C GLY A 428 -6.74 -17.55 -19.88
N LEU A 429 -6.22 -17.97 -18.72
CA LEU A 429 -4.78 -17.95 -18.46
C LEU A 429 -4.12 -19.24 -18.94
N SER A 430 -2.83 -19.14 -19.30
CA SER A 430 -2.05 -20.30 -19.76
C SER A 430 -1.98 -21.38 -18.67
N PRO A 431 -2.17 -22.69 -19.02
CA PRO A 431 -1.97 -23.80 -18.07
C PRO A 431 -0.57 -23.81 -17.42
N LYS A 432 0.43 -23.25 -18.10
CA LYS A 432 1.79 -23.16 -17.60
C LYS A 432 1.89 -22.28 -16.33
N ILE A 433 1.11 -21.19 -16.26
CA ILE A 433 1.13 -20.31 -15.09
C ILE A 433 0.44 -20.97 -13.90
N TRP A 434 -0.64 -21.73 -14.12
CA TRP A 434 -1.30 -22.49 -13.06
C TRP A 434 -0.41 -23.57 -12.49
N ARG A 435 0.36 -24.30 -13.35
CA ARG A 435 1.36 -25.26 -12.89
C ARG A 435 2.47 -24.57 -12.06
N LEU A 436 2.97 -23.43 -12.52
CA LEU A 436 3.96 -22.66 -11.76
C LEU A 436 3.41 -22.24 -10.39
N THR A 437 2.18 -21.74 -10.34
CA THR A 437 1.52 -21.34 -9.08
C THR A 437 1.39 -22.54 -8.14
N ALA A 438 0.96 -23.71 -8.65
CA ALA A 438 0.85 -24.93 -7.86
C ALA A 438 2.22 -25.40 -7.32
N VAL A 439 3.26 -25.40 -8.15
CA VAL A 439 4.63 -25.72 -7.74
C VAL A 439 5.13 -24.73 -6.69
N SER A 440 4.88 -23.44 -6.88
CA SER A 440 5.28 -22.40 -5.91
C SER A 440 4.59 -22.61 -4.55
N LEU A 441 3.28 -22.90 -4.56
CA LEU A 441 2.52 -23.20 -3.34
C LEU A 441 3.06 -24.45 -2.64
N ALA A 442 3.29 -25.52 -3.38
CA ALA A 442 3.85 -26.78 -2.83
C ALA A 442 5.24 -26.54 -2.24
N THR A 443 6.10 -25.79 -2.93
CA THR A 443 7.46 -25.48 -2.45
C THR A 443 7.41 -24.63 -1.16
N ILE A 444 6.61 -23.56 -1.12
CA ILE A 444 6.48 -22.71 0.07
C ILE A 444 5.89 -23.55 1.22
N GLY A 445 4.87 -24.38 0.96
CA GLY A 445 4.31 -25.28 1.97
C GLY A 445 5.33 -26.27 2.54
N ALA A 446 6.17 -26.86 1.69
CA ALA A 446 7.26 -27.76 2.11
C ALA A 446 8.31 -27.00 2.95
N VAL A 447 8.66 -25.78 2.56
CA VAL A 447 9.60 -24.93 3.32
C VAL A 447 9.03 -24.57 4.69
N ILE A 448 7.73 -24.23 4.78
CA ILE A 448 7.06 -23.97 6.07
C ILE A 448 7.12 -25.21 6.95
N ALA A 449 6.72 -26.39 6.44
CA ALA A 449 6.77 -27.63 7.19
C ALA A 449 8.19 -27.96 7.65
N GLY A 450 9.19 -27.78 6.79
CA GLY A 450 10.61 -27.96 7.11
C GLY A 450 11.14 -26.95 8.13
N ALA A 451 10.68 -25.70 8.11
CA ALA A 451 11.08 -24.67 9.05
C ALA A 451 10.65 -25.00 10.50
N TYR A 452 9.51 -25.64 10.65
CA TYR A 452 9.06 -26.15 11.96
C TYR A 452 9.82 -27.41 12.42
N ALA A 453 10.32 -28.23 11.48
CA ALA A 453 11.02 -29.48 11.80
C ALA A 453 12.54 -29.28 12.00
N ALA A 454 13.20 -28.53 11.11
CA ALA A 454 14.65 -28.31 11.16
C ALA A 454 15.04 -27.03 10.39
N PRO A 455 15.21 -25.88 11.08
CA PRO A 455 15.45 -24.59 10.43
C PRO A 455 16.73 -24.54 9.58
N VAL A 456 17.77 -25.27 9.92
CA VAL A 456 19.00 -25.37 9.12
C VAL A 456 18.76 -26.07 7.77
N PHE A 457 17.90 -27.08 7.75
CA PHE A 457 17.56 -27.81 6.53
C PHE A 457 16.79 -26.93 5.52
N CYS A 458 16.01 -25.98 6.01
CA CYS A 458 15.32 -24.99 5.17
C CYS A 458 16.27 -24.11 4.38
N LEU A 459 17.38 -23.67 4.96
CA LEU A 459 18.40 -22.89 4.27
C LEU A 459 19.05 -23.69 3.13
N CYS A 460 19.27 -24.99 3.32
CA CYS A 460 19.81 -25.86 2.29
C CYS A 460 18.87 -26.04 1.07
N ILE A 461 17.56 -25.89 1.25
CA ILE A 461 16.58 -25.93 0.15
C ILE A 461 16.39 -24.53 -0.46
N ALA A 462 16.34 -23.49 0.36
CA ALA A 462 16.09 -22.12 -0.09
C ALA A 462 17.23 -21.59 -0.96
N LEU A 463 18.51 -21.86 -0.63
CA LEU A 463 19.67 -21.38 -1.38
C LEU A 463 19.77 -21.95 -2.80
N PRO A 464 19.65 -23.27 -3.05
CA PRO A 464 19.62 -23.81 -4.43
C PRO A 464 18.42 -23.32 -5.23
N LEU A 465 17.25 -23.15 -4.60
CA LEU A 465 16.05 -22.63 -5.26
C LEU A 465 16.23 -21.17 -5.71
N THR A 466 16.83 -20.33 -4.86
CA THR A 466 17.14 -18.93 -5.21
C THR A 466 18.15 -18.85 -6.35
N SER A 467 19.20 -19.66 -6.31
CA SER A 467 20.21 -19.70 -7.36
C SER A 467 19.64 -20.22 -8.68
N ALA A 468 18.83 -21.28 -8.67
CA ALA A 468 18.20 -21.84 -9.86
C ALA A 468 17.22 -20.85 -10.50
N THR A 469 16.38 -20.16 -9.71
CA THR A 469 15.44 -19.16 -10.24
C THR A 469 16.16 -17.94 -10.79
N CYS A 470 17.23 -17.43 -10.14
CA CYS A 470 18.09 -16.38 -10.67
C CYS A 470 18.73 -16.77 -12.01
N LEU A 471 19.25 -17.99 -12.11
CA LEU A 471 19.87 -18.50 -13.36
C LEU A 471 18.85 -18.62 -14.50
N ILE A 472 17.62 -19.08 -14.21
CA ILE A 472 16.54 -19.15 -15.20
C ILE A 472 16.15 -17.77 -15.70
N LEU A 473 16.05 -16.77 -14.80
CA LEU A 473 15.75 -15.38 -15.16
C LEU A 473 16.87 -14.76 -16.01
N LEU A 474 18.14 -14.99 -15.66
CA LEU A 474 19.29 -14.49 -16.39
C LEU A 474 19.43 -15.14 -17.79
N ARG A 475 19.16 -16.46 -17.92
CA ARG A 475 19.16 -17.17 -19.22
C ARG A 475 18.05 -16.65 -20.15
N LYS A 476 16.85 -16.39 -19.63
CA LYS A 476 15.76 -15.80 -20.46
C LYS A 476 16.03 -14.37 -20.90
N ARG A 477 16.76 -13.57 -20.09
CA ARG A 477 17.18 -12.21 -20.49
C ARG A 477 18.16 -12.20 -21.67
N LYS A 478 18.93 -13.28 -21.88
CA LYS A 478 19.84 -13.42 -23.04
C LYS A 478 19.12 -13.86 -24.31
N ASN A 479 17.90 -14.39 -24.21
CA ASN A 479 17.12 -14.91 -25.35
C ASN A 479 15.94 -13.99 -25.74
N CYS A 480 15.82 -12.80 -25.14
CA CYS A 480 15.00 -11.67 -25.57
C CYS A 480 15.89 -10.52 -26.02
#